data_145199ab1c0f94f7bd7f0482537d8c9c
#
_entry.id   145199ab1c0f94f7bd7f0482537d8c9c
#
_cell.length_a   1.000
_cell.length_b   1.000
_cell.length_c   1.000
_cell.angle_alpha   90.00
_cell.angle_beta   90.00
_cell.angle_gamma   90.00
#
_symmetry.space_group_name_H-M   'P 1'
#
loop_
_entity.id
_entity.type
_entity.pdbx_description
1 polymer ?
#
loop_
_entity_poly.entity_id
_entity_poly.type
_entity_poly.pdbx_seq_one_letter_code
_entity_poly.pdbx_strand_id
1 'polypeptide(L)'
;GQPAVGDIFGWFAQGFLKMPFARLSKKAAALKPGAGGVLALDWMNGNRSVLMDSDLTGMLMGLTLRTKPEQVYRALIEATAFGTRMIVELYQKGGVLIDELVVCGGLVKDPLIMQVYADVTGLPVKVAASSQAVALGAAIFGALAAGEQNGGYISAQDAIAKMTKSVLKTYRPAGNRDVYNELYDLY
;
A
#
# COMPACT_ATOMS: atom_id res chain seq x y z
N GLY A 1 -3.74 6.57 9.04
CA GLY A 1 -2.70 6.22 8.06
C GLY A 1 -1.55 5.47 8.71
N GLN A 2 -0.81 4.72 7.92
CA GLN A 2 0.40 4.01 8.35
C GLN A 2 1.58 4.99 8.36
N PRO A 3 2.39 5.07 9.44
CA PRO A 3 3.47 6.04 9.56
C PRO A 3 4.70 5.67 8.73
N ALA A 4 4.87 4.39 8.39
CA ALA A 4 5.94 3.91 7.52
C ALA A 4 5.43 2.77 6.62
N VAL A 5 5.70 2.83 5.33
CA VAL A 5 5.43 1.75 4.37
C VAL A 5 6.66 1.56 3.46
N GLY A 6 6.91 2.51 2.56
CA GLY A 6 8.08 2.47 1.69
C GLY A 6 9.41 2.49 2.44
N ASP A 7 9.44 3.16 3.58
CA ASP A 7 10.61 3.26 4.46
C ASP A 7 11.00 1.90 5.04
N ILE A 8 10.03 1.04 5.38
CA ILE A 8 10.28 -0.35 5.84
C ILE A 8 11.01 -1.15 4.77
N PHE A 9 10.57 -1.02 3.51
CA PHE A 9 11.19 -1.71 2.39
C PHE A 9 12.58 -1.17 2.11
N GLY A 10 12.76 0.18 2.20
CA GLY A 10 14.04 0.84 2.07
C GLY A 10 15.03 0.41 3.14
N TRP A 11 14.59 0.44 4.38
CA TRP A 11 15.39 -0.03 5.52
C TRP A 11 15.85 -1.47 5.32
N PHE A 12 14.95 -2.38 4.98
CA PHE A 12 15.31 -3.79 4.84
C PHE A 12 16.20 -4.06 3.62
N ALA A 13 15.80 -3.60 2.44
CA ALA A 13 16.52 -3.89 1.21
C ALA A 13 17.87 -3.15 1.12
N GLN A 14 17.88 -1.84 1.31
CA GLN A 14 19.05 -0.99 1.12
C GLN A 14 19.85 -0.81 2.40
N GLY A 15 19.18 -0.57 3.53
CA GLY A 15 19.81 -0.36 4.82
C GLY A 15 20.43 -1.63 5.37
N PHE A 16 19.66 -2.70 5.44
CA PHE A 16 20.07 -3.95 6.08
C PHE A 16 20.80 -4.91 5.14
N LEU A 17 20.20 -5.21 3.98
CA LEU A 17 20.74 -6.21 3.04
C LEU A 17 21.74 -5.66 2.01
N LYS A 18 21.79 -4.33 1.82
CA LYS A 18 22.55 -3.69 0.74
C LYS A 18 22.18 -4.24 -0.65
N MET A 19 20.92 -4.56 -0.86
CA MET A 19 20.40 -5.22 -2.07
C MET A 19 19.44 -4.30 -2.83
N PRO A 20 19.49 -4.24 -4.18
CA PRO A 20 18.52 -3.49 -4.97
C PRO A 20 17.11 -4.05 -4.81
N PHE A 21 16.10 -3.16 -4.68
CA PHE A 21 14.68 -3.50 -4.58
C PHE A 21 14.22 -4.50 -5.65
N ALA A 22 14.52 -4.22 -6.92
CA ALA A 22 14.06 -5.03 -8.03
C ALA A 22 14.50 -6.50 -7.94
N ARG A 23 15.71 -6.75 -7.40
CA ARG A 23 16.22 -8.11 -7.20
C ARG A 23 15.46 -8.83 -6.10
N LEU A 24 15.18 -8.13 -4.99
CA LEU A 24 14.50 -8.68 -3.85
C LEU A 24 13.02 -8.93 -4.15
N SER A 25 12.34 -7.95 -4.77
CA SER A 25 10.95 -8.06 -5.18
C SER A 25 10.73 -9.19 -6.19
N LYS A 26 11.62 -9.35 -7.19
CA LYS A 26 11.54 -10.45 -8.15
C LYS A 26 11.57 -11.82 -7.47
N LYS A 27 12.44 -12.01 -6.46
CA LYS A 27 12.52 -13.25 -5.69
C LYS A 27 11.28 -13.45 -4.81
N ALA A 28 10.82 -12.39 -4.13
CA ALA A 28 9.63 -12.44 -3.29
C ALA A 28 8.35 -12.71 -4.09
N ALA A 29 8.25 -12.22 -5.33
CA ALA A 29 7.11 -12.46 -6.23
C ALA A 29 6.94 -13.95 -6.60
N ALA A 30 7.99 -14.74 -6.56
CA ALA A 30 7.94 -16.19 -6.82
C ALA A 30 7.45 -17.00 -5.60
N LEU A 31 7.28 -16.36 -4.45
CA LEU A 31 6.86 -17.02 -3.21
C LEU A 31 5.32 -17.02 -3.09
N LYS A 32 4.80 -18.03 -2.40
CA LYS A 32 3.38 -18.04 -1.99
C LYS A 32 3.14 -17.09 -0.81
N PRO A 33 1.88 -16.67 -0.55
CA PRO A 33 1.51 -15.97 0.67
C PRO A 33 2.03 -16.67 1.93
N GLY A 34 2.52 -15.93 2.92
CA GLY A 34 3.05 -16.47 4.17
C GLY A 34 4.27 -17.37 4.02
N ALA A 35 5.03 -17.24 2.92
CA ALA A 35 6.13 -18.13 2.60
C ALA A 35 7.17 -18.24 3.72
N GLY A 36 7.48 -19.48 4.10
CA GLY A 36 8.45 -19.80 5.16
C GLY A 36 7.91 -19.62 6.57
N GLY A 37 6.61 -19.36 6.75
CA GLY A 37 5.99 -19.15 8.07
C GLY A 37 6.44 -17.85 8.76
N VAL A 38 6.97 -16.90 7.99
CA VAL A 38 7.38 -15.58 8.53
C VAL A 38 6.18 -14.64 8.52
N LEU A 39 5.91 -14.05 9.67
CA LEU A 39 4.92 -12.98 9.86
C LEU A 39 5.62 -11.72 10.37
N ALA A 40 5.11 -10.54 10.00
CA ALA A 40 5.64 -9.27 10.46
C ALA A 40 4.52 -8.37 11.01
N LEU A 41 4.89 -7.44 11.91
CA LEU A 41 4.11 -6.25 12.24
C LEU A 41 4.82 -5.05 11.63
N ASP A 42 4.08 -4.23 10.90
CA ASP A 42 4.62 -3.05 10.20
C ASP A 42 4.77 -1.79 11.08
N TRP A 43 4.71 -1.95 12.40
CA TRP A 43 4.71 -0.87 13.36
C TRP A 43 6.11 -0.30 13.65
N MET A 44 6.97 -0.24 12.63
CA MET A 44 8.37 0.22 12.76
C MET A 44 8.50 1.70 13.24
N ASN A 45 7.45 2.51 13.03
CA ASN A 45 7.31 3.87 13.56
C ASN A 45 5.99 4.03 14.34
N GLY A 46 5.67 3.06 15.20
CA GLY A 46 4.39 3.01 15.90
C GLY A 46 3.21 2.60 15.04
N ASN A 47 2.03 2.59 15.63
CA ASN A 47 0.76 2.37 14.93
C ASN A 47 -0.14 3.61 15.04
N ARG A 48 -0.06 4.49 14.05
CA ARG A 48 -0.82 5.75 14.01
C ARG A 48 -2.33 5.53 13.83
N SER A 49 -2.69 4.53 13.07
CA SER A 49 -4.06 4.08 12.84
C SER A 49 -4.06 2.55 12.83
N VAL A 50 -4.71 1.91 13.66
CA VAL A 50 -5.94 2.04 14.43
C VAL A 50 -5.66 2.22 15.92
N LEU A 51 -4.48 1.80 16.41
CA LEU A 51 -4.17 1.76 17.85
C LEU A 51 -3.80 3.13 18.43
N MET A 52 -3.38 4.08 17.59
CA MET A 52 -2.97 5.45 17.97
C MET A 52 -1.86 5.47 19.03
N ASP A 53 -0.93 4.54 18.90
CA ASP A 53 0.19 4.37 19.82
C ASP A 53 1.51 4.50 19.03
N SER A 54 2.30 5.52 19.36
CA SER A 54 3.60 5.81 18.74
C SER A 54 4.75 4.99 19.32
N ASP A 55 4.55 4.37 20.49
CA ASP A 55 5.60 3.63 21.20
C ASP A 55 5.65 2.15 20.77
N LEU A 56 4.67 1.70 19.99
CA LEU A 56 4.69 0.38 19.40
C LEU A 56 5.85 0.22 18.41
N THR A 57 6.39 -0.98 18.33
CA THR A 57 7.51 -1.32 17.44
C THR A 57 7.16 -2.48 16.53
N GLY A 58 7.83 -2.54 15.36
CA GLY A 58 7.70 -3.65 14.44
C GLY A 58 8.23 -4.97 15.01
N MET A 59 7.74 -6.08 14.45
CA MET A 59 8.13 -7.43 14.86
C MET A 59 8.30 -8.33 13.64
N LEU A 60 9.22 -9.28 13.75
CA LEU A 60 9.34 -10.41 12.84
C LEU A 60 9.21 -11.70 13.64
N MET A 61 8.32 -12.60 13.25
CA MET A 61 8.05 -13.87 13.91
C MET A 61 8.19 -15.02 12.92
N GLY A 62 8.51 -16.20 13.43
CA GLY A 62 8.64 -17.42 12.60
C GLY A 62 9.99 -17.58 11.90
N LEU A 63 11.03 -16.81 12.30
CA LEU A 63 12.36 -16.93 11.74
C LEU A 63 13.03 -18.25 12.13
N THR A 64 13.70 -18.87 11.17
CA THR A 64 14.54 -20.06 11.36
C THR A 64 15.89 -19.83 10.70
N LEU A 65 16.86 -20.70 10.96
CA LEU A 65 18.17 -20.66 10.29
C LEU A 65 18.09 -20.87 8.77
N ARG A 66 16.95 -21.32 8.25
CA ARG A 66 16.69 -21.52 6.82
C ARG A 66 15.94 -20.36 6.18
N THR A 67 15.50 -19.38 6.97
CA THR A 67 14.74 -18.21 6.46
C THR A 67 15.61 -17.41 5.51
N LYS A 68 15.07 -17.14 4.33
CA LYS A 68 15.74 -16.36 3.28
C LYS A 68 15.29 -14.90 3.28
N PRO A 69 16.14 -13.95 2.84
CA PRO A 69 15.80 -12.54 2.79
C PRO A 69 14.50 -12.22 2.03
N GLU A 70 14.24 -12.90 0.93
CA GLU A 70 13.01 -12.73 0.16
C GLU A 70 11.73 -13.14 0.90
N GLN A 71 11.80 -14.07 1.85
CA GLN A 71 10.68 -14.46 2.71
C GLN A 71 10.37 -13.36 3.72
N VAL A 72 11.40 -12.79 4.34
CA VAL A 72 11.24 -11.64 5.24
C VAL A 72 10.67 -10.43 4.49
N TYR A 73 11.22 -10.14 3.30
CA TYR A 73 10.71 -9.03 2.48
C TYR A 73 9.25 -9.23 2.08
N ARG A 74 8.86 -10.45 1.75
CA ARG A 74 7.47 -10.80 1.46
C ARG A 74 6.57 -10.55 2.68
N ALA A 75 6.98 -11.01 3.86
CA ALA A 75 6.25 -10.79 5.11
C ALA A 75 6.09 -9.30 5.45
N LEU A 76 7.10 -8.48 5.20
CA LEU A 76 7.02 -7.02 5.38
C LEU A 76 6.00 -6.38 4.43
N ILE A 77 5.94 -6.82 3.16
CA ILE A 77 4.91 -6.36 2.21
C ILE A 77 3.51 -6.76 2.70
N GLU A 78 3.35 -8.01 3.11
CA GLU A 78 2.09 -8.54 3.62
C GLU A 78 1.63 -7.79 4.88
N ALA A 79 2.53 -7.51 5.81
CA ALA A 79 2.24 -6.72 7.02
C ALA A 79 1.70 -5.32 6.70
N THR A 80 2.34 -4.59 5.77
CA THR A 80 1.85 -3.26 5.37
C THR A 80 0.49 -3.33 4.68
N ALA A 81 0.20 -4.41 3.96
CA ALA A 81 -1.11 -4.65 3.37
C ALA A 81 -2.17 -4.98 4.45
N PHE A 82 -1.81 -5.75 5.50
CA PHE A 82 -2.68 -6.01 6.65
C PHE A 82 -3.02 -4.72 7.41
N GLY A 83 -2.04 -3.87 7.66
CA GLY A 83 -2.28 -2.55 8.25
C GLY A 83 -3.23 -1.68 7.41
N THR A 84 -3.11 -1.73 6.07
CA THR A 84 -4.05 -1.05 5.17
C THR A 84 -5.45 -1.67 5.27
N ARG A 85 -5.56 -3.00 5.30
CA ARG A 85 -6.84 -3.70 5.47
C ARG A 85 -7.52 -3.31 6.79
N MET A 86 -6.78 -3.26 7.89
CA MET A 86 -7.30 -2.82 9.20
C MET A 86 -7.93 -1.42 9.13
N ILE A 87 -7.26 -0.49 8.42
CA ILE A 87 -7.79 0.87 8.22
C ILE A 87 -9.06 0.85 7.36
N VAL A 88 -9.09 0.09 6.26
CA VAL A 88 -10.27 -0.07 5.40
C VAL A 88 -11.45 -0.62 6.20
N GLU A 89 -11.24 -1.69 6.97
CA GLU A 89 -12.28 -2.30 7.79
C GLU A 89 -12.80 -1.35 8.87
N LEU A 90 -11.93 -0.50 9.45
CA LEU A 90 -12.37 0.53 10.39
C LEU A 90 -13.31 1.54 9.75
N TYR A 91 -13.03 2.01 8.53
CA TYR A 91 -13.93 2.88 7.78
C TYR A 91 -15.25 2.19 7.45
N GLN A 92 -15.20 0.95 7.01
CA GLN A 92 -16.39 0.16 6.70
C GLN A 92 -17.26 -0.07 7.94
N LYS A 93 -16.65 -0.35 9.10
CA LYS A 93 -17.38 -0.43 10.40
C LYS A 93 -18.03 0.91 10.79
N GLY A 94 -17.43 2.03 10.37
CA GLY A 94 -18.00 3.37 10.51
C GLY A 94 -19.07 3.73 9.47
N GLY A 95 -19.48 2.80 8.61
CA GLY A 95 -20.53 3.02 7.59
C GLY A 95 -20.03 3.65 6.30
N VAL A 96 -18.71 3.81 6.10
CA VAL A 96 -18.13 4.32 4.86
C VAL A 96 -17.96 3.18 3.87
N LEU A 97 -18.62 3.26 2.71
CA LEU A 97 -18.44 2.30 1.63
C LEU A 97 -17.10 2.55 0.94
N ILE A 98 -16.29 1.50 0.85
CA ILE A 98 -15.02 1.51 0.12
C ILE A 98 -15.04 0.35 -0.86
N ASP A 99 -15.12 0.68 -2.17
CA ASP A 99 -15.24 -0.30 -3.24
C ASP A 99 -13.91 -0.51 -3.99
N GLU A 100 -12.96 0.41 -3.82
CA GLU A 100 -11.67 0.36 -4.49
C GLU A 100 -10.62 1.21 -3.77
N LEU A 101 -9.35 0.93 -4.05
CA LEU A 101 -8.22 1.74 -3.63
C LEU A 101 -7.58 2.41 -4.84
N VAL A 102 -7.49 3.74 -4.83
CA VAL A 102 -6.72 4.48 -5.85
C VAL A 102 -5.36 4.84 -5.25
N VAL A 103 -4.30 4.37 -5.90
CA VAL A 103 -2.93 4.46 -5.38
C VAL A 103 -2.02 5.25 -6.31
N CYS A 104 -1.07 5.98 -5.71
CA CYS A 104 -0.03 6.72 -6.41
C CYS A 104 1.29 6.67 -5.64
N GLY A 105 2.35 7.24 -6.21
CA GLY A 105 3.66 7.34 -5.57
C GLY A 105 4.64 6.24 -6.00
N GLY A 106 5.72 6.06 -5.24
CA GLY A 106 6.84 5.18 -5.65
C GLY A 106 6.51 3.70 -5.68
N LEU A 107 5.68 3.23 -4.75
CA LEU A 107 5.35 1.81 -4.56
C LEU A 107 4.52 1.22 -5.71
N VAL A 108 3.80 2.05 -6.48
CA VAL A 108 2.99 1.59 -7.61
C VAL A 108 3.82 0.99 -8.75
N LYS A 109 5.14 1.21 -8.74
CA LYS A 109 6.09 0.64 -9.70
C LYS A 109 6.35 -0.85 -9.47
N ASP A 110 6.01 -1.37 -8.30
CA ASP A 110 6.21 -2.78 -7.95
C ASP A 110 4.88 -3.57 -8.08
N PRO A 111 4.75 -4.42 -9.12
CA PRO A 111 3.55 -5.21 -9.33
C PRO A 111 3.24 -6.19 -8.19
N LEU A 112 4.27 -6.70 -7.49
CA LEU A 112 4.09 -7.59 -6.36
C LEU A 112 3.35 -6.88 -5.22
N ILE A 113 3.80 -5.67 -4.85
CA ILE A 113 3.18 -4.89 -3.79
C ILE A 113 1.71 -4.62 -4.13
N MET A 114 1.42 -4.16 -5.35
CA MET A 114 0.06 -3.85 -5.79
C MET A 114 -0.86 -5.08 -5.75
N GLN A 115 -0.35 -6.24 -6.18
CA GLN A 115 -1.14 -7.49 -6.15
C GLN A 115 -1.39 -7.96 -4.72
N VAL A 116 -0.39 -7.91 -3.83
CA VAL A 116 -0.56 -8.27 -2.41
C VAL A 116 -1.60 -7.38 -1.75
N TYR A 117 -1.58 -6.08 -2.02
CA TYR A 117 -2.59 -5.15 -1.49
C TYR A 117 -3.99 -5.49 -1.99
N ALA A 118 -4.16 -5.80 -3.27
CA ALA A 118 -5.45 -6.23 -3.81
C ALA A 118 -5.93 -7.54 -3.15
N ASP A 119 -5.06 -8.54 -3.03
CA ASP A 119 -5.40 -9.84 -2.47
C ASP A 119 -5.76 -9.74 -0.98
N VAL A 120 -4.98 -9.00 -0.20
CA VAL A 120 -5.17 -8.82 1.26
C VAL A 120 -6.42 -8.02 1.58
N THR A 121 -6.64 -6.89 0.89
CA THR A 121 -7.80 -6.03 1.15
C THR A 121 -9.09 -6.59 0.53
N GLY A 122 -8.96 -7.43 -0.49
CA GLY A 122 -10.08 -7.92 -1.29
C GLY A 122 -10.71 -6.85 -2.19
N LEU A 123 -10.01 -5.72 -2.37
CA LEU A 123 -10.48 -4.58 -3.16
C LEU A 123 -9.63 -4.42 -4.43
N PRO A 124 -10.23 -3.94 -5.53
CA PRO A 124 -9.46 -3.50 -6.69
C PRO A 124 -8.49 -2.37 -6.31
N VAL A 125 -7.22 -2.50 -6.69
CA VAL A 125 -6.19 -1.47 -6.53
C VAL A 125 -5.95 -0.83 -7.90
N LYS A 126 -6.35 0.43 -8.04
CA LYS A 126 -6.22 1.22 -9.28
C LYS A 126 -5.01 2.15 -9.17
N VAL A 127 -4.09 2.03 -10.10
CA VAL A 127 -2.92 2.92 -10.17
C VAL A 127 -3.29 4.19 -10.92
N ALA A 128 -3.11 5.35 -10.28
CA ALA A 128 -3.34 6.65 -10.91
C ALA A 128 -2.41 6.85 -12.11
N ALA A 129 -2.95 7.42 -13.20
CA ALA A 129 -2.19 7.64 -14.42
C ALA A 129 -1.08 8.70 -14.26
N SER A 130 -1.27 9.67 -13.36
CA SER A 130 -0.27 10.70 -13.11
C SER A 130 0.85 10.18 -12.20
N SER A 131 2.10 10.28 -12.65
CA SER A 131 3.28 10.03 -11.80
C SER A 131 3.46 11.08 -10.71
N GLN A 132 2.80 12.25 -10.86
CA GLN A 132 2.83 13.39 -9.95
C GLN A 132 1.42 13.68 -9.39
N ALA A 133 0.71 12.66 -8.97
CA ALA A 133 -0.70 12.77 -8.56
C ALA A 133 -0.91 13.78 -7.41
N VAL A 134 0.03 13.88 -6.47
CA VAL A 134 -0.04 14.85 -5.36
C VAL A 134 0.07 16.29 -5.88
N ALA A 135 1.04 16.55 -6.75
CA ALA A 135 1.20 17.88 -7.38
C ALA A 135 -0.01 18.24 -8.27
N LEU A 136 -0.55 17.25 -8.99
CA LEU A 136 -1.77 17.42 -9.77
C LEU A 136 -2.97 17.81 -8.88
N GLY A 137 -3.13 17.17 -7.71
CA GLY A 137 -4.15 17.53 -6.73
C GLY A 137 -4.02 18.97 -6.26
N ALA A 138 -2.79 19.42 -5.93
CA ALA A 138 -2.53 20.82 -5.57
C ALA A 138 -2.86 21.78 -6.73
N ALA A 139 -2.52 21.42 -7.97
CA ALA A 139 -2.85 22.22 -9.16
C ALA A 139 -4.37 22.32 -9.40
N ILE A 140 -5.13 21.25 -9.14
CA ILE A 140 -6.60 21.27 -9.20
C ILE A 140 -7.17 22.27 -8.20
N PHE A 141 -6.69 22.27 -6.95
CA PHE A 141 -7.13 23.26 -5.96
C PHE A 141 -6.75 24.70 -6.35
N GLY A 142 -5.57 24.90 -6.93
CA GLY A 142 -5.17 26.21 -7.47
C GLY A 142 -6.09 26.68 -8.60
N ALA A 143 -6.45 25.78 -9.52
CA ALA A 143 -7.36 26.08 -10.62
C ALA A 143 -8.80 26.39 -10.13
N LEU A 144 -9.27 25.70 -9.08
CA LEU A 144 -10.54 26.01 -8.44
C LEU A 144 -10.53 27.39 -7.77
N ALA A 145 -9.43 27.72 -7.07
CA ALA A 145 -9.28 29.02 -6.41
C ALA A 145 -9.21 30.17 -7.40
N ALA A 146 -8.65 30.00 -8.59
CA ALA A 146 -8.62 30.98 -9.67
C ALA A 146 -10.03 31.28 -10.21
N GLY A 147 -10.91 30.28 -10.24
CA GLY A 147 -12.25 30.40 -10.80
C GLY A 147 -12.27 30.51 -12.32
N GLU A 148 -13.45 30.34 -12.91
CA GLU A 148 -13.63 30.31 -14.37
C GLU A 148 -13.21 31.62 -15.06
N GLN A 149 -13.45 32.75 -14.42
CA GLN A 149 -13.10 34.07 -14.96
C GLN A 149 -11.60 34.27 -15.16
N ASN A 150 -10.76 33.51 -14.42
CA ASN A 150 -9.31 33.56 -14.50
C ASN A 150 -8.72 32.30 -15.14
N GLY A 151 -9.50 31.57 -15.94
CA GLY A 151 -9.05 30.36 -16.64
C GLY A 151 -9.01 29.09 -15.77
N GLY A 152 -9.64 29.12 -14.59
CA GLY A 152 -9.81 27.97 -13.72
C GLY A 152 -11.15 27.25 -13.97
N TYR A 153 -11.69 26.62 -12.93
CA TYR A 153 -12.90 25.79 -13.01
C TYR A 153 -13.92 26.18 -11.94
N ILE A 154 -15.22 25.97 -12.25
CA ILE A 154 -16.33 26.25 -11.32
C ILE A 154 -16.44 25.17 -10.24
N SER A 155 -16.16 23.89 -10.58
CA SER A 155 -16.35 22.77 -9.67
C SER A 155 -15.16 21.83 -9.66
N ALA A 156 -14.99 21.09 -8.54
CA ALA A 156 -13.97 20.05 -8.42
C ALA A 156 -14.20 18.93 -9.44
N GLN A 157 -15.45 18.57 -9.72
CA GLN A 157 -15.81 17.55 -10.69
C GLN A 157 -15.35 17.90 -12.10
N ASP A 158 -15.59 19.16 -12.52
CA ASP A 158 -15.17 19.65 -13.84
C ASP A 158 -13.64 19.72 -13.95
N ALA A 159 -12.97 20.24 -12.92
CA ALA A 159 -11.51 20.29 -12.86
C ALA A 159 -10.91 18.88 -12.93
N ILE A 160 -11.43 17.92 -12.16
CA ILE A 160 -10.97 16.52 -12.16
C ILE A 160 -11.18 15.91 -13.55
N ALA A 161 -12.36 16.07 -14.14
CA ALA A 161 -12.65 15.51 -15.46
C ALA A 161 -11.70 16.01 -16.56
N LYS A 162 -11.29 17.29 -16.49
CA LYS A 162 -10.44 17.93 -17.50
C LYS A 162 -8.95 17.80 -17.21
N MET A 163 -8.54 17.77 -15.94
CA MET A 163 -7.12 17.75 -15.55
C MET A 163 -6.58 16.36 -15.27
N THR A 164 -7.42 15.35 -14.98
CA THR A 164 -6.97 14.00 -14.71
C THR A 164 -7.12 13.09 -15.91
N LYS A 165 -6.27 12.06 -15.97
CA LYS A 165 -6.37 10.98 -16.94
C LYS A 165 -6.98 9.74 -16.25
N SER A 166 -7.47 8.81 -17.06
CA SER A 166 -7.95 7.52 -16.58
C SER A 166 -6.86 6.72 -15.86
N VAL A 167 -7.27 5.73 -15.10
CA VAL A 167 -6.41 4.78 -14.39
C VAL A 167 -5.41 4.12 -15.33
N LEU A 168 -4.14 4.05 -14.93
CA LEU A 168 -3.08 3.41 -15.73
C LEU A 168 -3.22 1.89 -15.74
N LYS A 169 -3.48 1.29 -14.58
CA LYS A 169 -3.59 -0.16 -14.38
C LYS A 169 -4.46 -0.48 -13.18
N THR A 170 -5.19 -1.60 -13.26
CA THR A 170 -5.98 -2.12 -12.13
C THR A 170 -5.49 -3.52 -11.77
N TYR A 171 -5.20 -3.73 -10.49
CA TYR A 171 -4.94 -5.04 -9.90
C TYR A 171 -6.21 -5.51 -9.19
N ARG A 172 -6.63 -6.73 -9.47
CA ARG A 172 -7.81 -7.34 -8.84
C ARG A 172 -7.37 -8.47 -7.92
N PRO A 173 -8.14 -8.79 -6.85
CA PRO A 173 -7.88 -9.96 -6.03
C PRO A 173 -7.77 -11.23 -6.87
N ALA A 174 -6.71 -12.04 -6.64
CA ALA A 174 -6.35 -13.19 -7.47
C ALA A 174 -6.52 -14.55 -6.77
N GLY A 175 -7.47 -14.67 -5.82
CA GLY A 175 -7.83 -15.96 -5.21
C GLY A 175 -6.99 -16.40 -4.00
N ASN A 176 -6.08 -15.56 -3.49
CA ASN A 176 -5.29 -15.86 -2.29
C ASN A 176 -5.96 -15.42 -0.99
N ARG A 177 -7.25 -15.06 -1.04
CA ARG A 177 -7.92 -14.39 0.07
C ARG A 177 -8.02 -15.24 1.33
N ASP A 178 -8.26 -16.53 1.20
CA ASP A 178 -8.43 -17.41 2.38
C ASP A 178 -7.12 -17.51 3.16
N VAL A 179 -6.00 -17.73 2.49
CA VAL A 179 -4.67 -17.74 3.13
C VAL A 179 -4.36 -16.38 3.78
N TYR A 180 -4.70 -15.28 3.11
CA TYR A 180 -4.50 -13.95 3.69
C TYR A 180 -5.46 -13.65 4.85
N ASN A 181 -6.64 -14.23 4.90
CA ASN A 181 -7.52 -14.13 6.09
C ASN A 181 -6.88 -14.82 7.30
N GLU A 182 -6.38 -16.05 7.13
CA GLU A 182 -5.68 -16.76 8.21
C GLU A 182 -4.44 -15.98 8.72
N LEU A 183 -3.64 -15.44 7.81
CA LEU A 183 -2.46 -14.63 8.17
C LEU A 183 -2.85 -13.31 8.85
N TYR A 184 -3.94 -12.70 8.41
CA TYR A 184 -4.46 -11.45 9.00
C TYR A 184 -5.01 -11.65 10.41
N ASP A 185 -5.63 -12.80 10.68
CA ASP A 185 -6.11 -13.15 12.02
C ASP A 185 -4.93 -13.33 13.02
N LEU A 186 -3.74 -13.68 12.51
CA LEU A 186 -2.52 -13.76 13.31
C LEU A 186 -1.83 -12.40 13.50
N TYR A 187 -1.98 -11.49 12.53
CA TYR A 187 -1.44 -10.13 12.57
C TYR A 187 -2.17 -9.27 13.58
#